data_cecd83341d492b06d256910bc7e1d246
#
_entry.id   cecd83341d492b06d256910bc7e1d246
#
_cell.length_a   1.000
_cell.length_b   1.000
_cell.length_c   1.000
_cell.angle_alpha   90.00
_cell.angle_beta   90.00
_cell.angle_gamma   90.00
#
_symmetry.space_group_name_H-M   'P 1'
#
loop_
_entity.id
_entity.type
_entity.pdbx_description
1 polymer ?
#
loop_
_entity_poly.entity_id
_entity_poly.type
_entity_poly.pdbx_seq_one_letter_code
_entity_poly.pdbx_strand_id
1 'polypeptide(L)'
;MLTSSIARAAAAHVGVDGARARFATEQLTFLLQLAYSGELAAIRAYLGHRASLKDRAQRRAIDRIIRDEVRHRHCVLGQLAELGAGPIAARERKMERVGRGISTFCLVGGWFAPMYGAGRLEAQNIREYEVAARLALVAERPRFVDPLLEMAEVEWDHEHWFRAMATAHPAWRVFPKWRQPPPREEIRASFAAFERSTDRPLHVVRAPWLVR
;
A
#
# COMPACT_ATOMS: atom_id res chain seq x y z
N MET A 1 34.41 -26.31 28.29
CA MET A 1 33.95 -26.64 26.91
C MET A 1 32.47 -26.30 26.63
N LEU A 2 31.61 -26.14 27.62
CA LEU A 2 30.19 -25.76 27.44
C LEU A 2 29.96 -24.30 27.02
N THR A 3 30.84 -23.37 27.42
CA THR A 3 30.68 -21.93 27.10
C THR A 3 30.91 -21.61 25.62
N SER A 4 31.72 -22.38 24.88
CA SER A 4 32.01 -22.13 23.45
C SER A 4 30.91 -22.61 22.51
N SER A 5 30.10 -23.60 22.93
CA SER A 5 28.95 -24.07 22.14
C SER A 5 27.73 -23.13 22.28
N ILE A 6 27.52 -22.58 23.48
CA ILE A 6 26.45 -21.59 23.73
C ILE A 6 26.76 -20.29 22.97
N ALA A 7 28.03 -19.83 23.00
CA ALA A 7 28.42 -18.64 22.26
C ALA A 7 28.31 -18.83 20.73
N ARG A 8 28.59 -20.01 20.20
CA ARG A 8 28.39 -20.35 18.78
C ARG A 8 26.91 -20.44 18.40
N ALA A 9 26.06 -21.02 19.25
CA ALA A 9 24.64 -21.10 19.03
C ALA A 9 24.02 -19.69 19.07
N ALA A 10 24.39 -18.83 20.02
CA ALA A 10 23.98 -17.43 20.09
C ALA A 10 24.45 -16.63 18.85
N ALA A 11 25.71 -16.79 18.41
CA ALA A 11 26.24 -16.14 17.22
C ALA A 11 25.54 -16.62 15.92
N ALA A 12 25.18 -17.91 15.85
CA ALA A 12 24.40 -18.45 14.73
C ALA A 12 22.96 -17.90 14.73
N HIS A 13 22.34 -17.76 15.89
CA HIS A 13 20.99 -17.13 16.01
C HIS A 13 21.00 -15.66 15.59
N VAL A 14 21.96 -14.88 16.07
CA VAL A 14 22.18 -13.48 15.68
C VAL A 14 22.44 -13.36 14.17
N GLY A 15 23.16 -14.30 13.57
CA GLY A 15 23.41 -14.33 12.13
C GLY A 15 22.14 -14.58 11.30
N VAL A 16 21.26 -15.45 11.76
CA VAL A 16 19.97 -15.74 11.10
C VAL A 16 19.02 -14.57 11.25
N ASP A 17 18.92 -13.96 12.43
CA ASP A 17 18.07 -12.80 12.68
C ASP A 17 18.54 -11.58 11.87
N GLY A 18 19.87 -11.35 11.80
CA GLY A 18 20.42 -10.28 10.97
C GLY A 18 20.21 -10.48 9.47
N ALA A 19 20.23 -11.71 8.95
CA ALA A 19 19.91 -12.01 7.55
C ALA A 19 18.43 -11.78 7.26
N ARG A 20 17.56 -12.14 8.19
CA ARG A 20 16.12 -11.92 8.11
C ARG A 20 15.77 -10.43 8.11
N ALA A 21 16.36 -9.64 9.01
CA ALA A 21 16.15 -8.20 9.08
C ALA A 21 16.64 -7.49 7.81
N ARG A 22 17.79 -7.89 7.26
CA ARG A 22 18.28 -7.36 5.97
C ARG A 22 17.33 -7.66 4.82
N PHE A 23 16.89 -8.91 4.68
CA PHE A 23 15.93 -9.28 3.66
C PHE A 23 14.61 -8.49 3.79
N ALA A 24 14.08 -8.36 5.01
CA ALA A 24 12.89 -7.56 5.26
C ALA A 24 13.09 -6.08 4.91
N THR A 25 14.27 -5.53 5.20
CA THR A 25 14.62 -4.14 4.83
C THR A 25 14.65 -3.95 3.31
N GLU A 26 15.21 -4.89 2.56
CA GLU A 26 15.24 -4.84 1.10
C GLU A 26 13.81 -4.91 0.51
N GLN A 27 12.98 -5.84 1.01
CA GLN A 27 11.59 -5.98 0.57
C GLN A 27 10.75 -4.75 0.94
N LEU A 28 10.92 -4.21 2.15
CA LEU A 28 10.26 -2.99 2.58
C LEU A 28 10.64 -1.80 1.68
N THR A 29 11.95 -1.61 1.45
CA THR A 29 12.45 -0.55 0.56
C THR A 29 11.84 -0.64 -0.83
N PHE A 30 11.83 -1.84 -1.41
CA PHE A 30 11.23 -2.07 -2.72
C PHE A 30 9.73 -1.75 -2.72
N LEU A 31 8.98 -2.22 -1.72
CA LEU A 31 7.54 -1.97 -1.61
C LEU A 31 7.23 -0.48 -1.44
N LEU A 32 7.98 0.23 -0.60
CA LEU A 32 7.85 1.68 -0.44
C LEU A 32 8.17 2.45 -1.73
N GLN A 33 9.16 2.00 -2.53
CA GLN A 33 9.43 2.58 -3.86
C GLN A 33 8.29 2.34 -4.85
N LEU A 34 7.61 1.18 -4.75
CA LEU A 34 6.40 0.89 -5.52
C LEU A 34 5.26 1.83 -5.11
N ALA A 35 4.96 1.90 -3.82
CA ALA A 35 3.93 2.75 -3.26
C ALA A 35 4.16 4.21 -3.64
N TYR A 36 5.36 4.76 -3.41
CA TYR A 36 5.69 6.15 -3.74
C TYR A 36 5.33 6.54 -5.18
N SER A 37 5.63 5.67 -6.14
CA SER A 37 5.28 5.91 -7.54
C SER A 37 3.81 5.60 -7.86
N GLY A 38 3.20 4.66 -7.15
CA GLY A 38 1.77 4.36 -7.23
C GLY A 38 0.91 5.56 -6.85
N GLU A 39 1.22 6.18 -5.70
CA GLU A 39 0.54 7.39 -5.23
C GLU A 39 0.63 8.55 -6.24
N LEU A 40 1.74 8.70 -6.96
CA LEU A 40 1.82 9.70 -8.04
C LEU A 40 0.83 9.42 -9.16
N ALA A 41 0.69 8.16 -9.55
CA ALA A 41 -0.28 7.78 -10.57
C ALA A 41 -1.72 8.00 -10.10
N ALA A 42 -2.02 7.65 -8.84
CA ALA A 42 -3.32 7.87 -8.21
C ALA A 42 -3.68 9.36 -8.17
N ILE A 43 -2.78 10.23 -7.69
CA ILE A 43 -2.97 11.68 -7.67
C ILE A 43 -3.31 12.20 -9.08
N ARG A 44 -2.54 11.80 -10.12
CA ARG A 44 -2.78 12.23 -11.49
C ARG A 44 -4.11 11.73 -12.05
N ALA A 45 -4.46 10.46 -11.78
CA ALA A 45 -5.72 9.86 -12.19
C ALA A 45 -6.91 10.56 -11.52
N TYR A 46 -6.82 10.84 -10.22
CA TYR A 46 -7.90 11.48 -9.45
C TYR A 46 -8.11 12.94 -9.81
N LEU A 47 -7.09 13.66 -10.26
CA LEU A 47 -7.27 15.00 -10.82
C LEU A 47 -8.17 14.97 -12.08
N GLY A 48 -7.97 14.00 -12.99
CA GLY A 48 -8.84 13.82 -14.14
C GLY A 48 -10.24 13.34 -13.76
N HIS A 49 -10.32 12.41 -12.81
CA HIS A 49 -11.58 11.93 -12.29
C HIS A 49 -12.41 13.07 -11.67
N ARG A 50 -11.79 13.88 -10.82
CA ARG A 50 -12.41 15.09 -10.25
C ARG A 50 -12.97 16.03 -11.32
N ALA A 51 -12.21 16.25 -12.40
CA ALA A 51 -12.62 17.12 -13.49
C ALA A 51 -13.83 16.56 -14.26
N SER A 52 -13.99 15.24 -14.36
CA SER A 52 -15.10 14.58 -15.04
C SER A 52 -16.40 14.57 -14.22
N LEU A 53 -16.35 14.75 -12.91
CA LEU A 53 -17.50 14.72 -12.03
C LEU A 53 -18.32 16.01 -12.13
N LYS A 54 -19.66 15.90 -12.13
CA LYS A 54 -20.58 17.04 -12.07
C LYS A 54 -21.01 17.35 -10.63
N ASP A 55 -21.18 16.34 -9.81
CA ASP A 55 -21.64 16.46 -8.44
C ASP A 55 -20.58 17.10 -7.53
N ARG A 56 -20.97 18.12 -6.77
CA ARG A 56 -20.06 18.87 -5.88
C ARG A 56 -19.61 18.05 -4.66
N ALA A 57 -20.45 17.14 -4.16
CA ALA A 57 -20.10 16.33 -3.00
C ALA A 57 -19.07 15.27 -3.41
N GLN A 58 -19.26 14.64 -4.58
CA GLN A 58 -18.26 13.71 -5.14
C GLN A 58 -16.92 14.41 -5.42
N ARG A 59 -16.94 15.62 -6.00
CA ARG A 59 -15.70 16.41 -6.19
C ARG A 59 -14.97 16.65 -4.87
N ARG A 60 -15.69 17.06 -3.81
CA ARG A 60 -15.08 17.26 -2.48
C ARG A 60 -14.53 15.98 -1.88
N ALA A 61 -15.17 14.82 -2.14
CA ALA A 61 -14.66 13.54 -1.71
C ALA A 61 -13.32 13.22 -2.41
N ILE A 62 -13.27 13.36 -3.73
CA ILE A 62 -12.01 13.17 -4.49
C ILE A 62 -10.93 14.17 -4.05
N ASP A 63 -11.29 15.42 -3.74
CA ASP A 63 -10.32 16.40 -3.22
C ASP A 63 -9.73 15.98 -1.86
N ARG A 64 -10.49 15.27 -1.02
CA ARG A 64 -9.96 14.68 0.23
C ARG A 64 -9.02 13.53 -0.07
N ILE A 65 -9.44 12.59 -0.91
CA ILE A 65 -8.61 11.45 -1.35
C ILE A 65 -7.27 11.95 -1.93
N ILE A 66 -7.27 12.91 -2.85
CA ILE A 66 -6.02 13.48 -3.40
C ILE A 66 -5.10 14.03 -2.29
N ARG A 67 -5.64 14.68 -1.26
CA ARG A 67 -4.82 15.16 -0.13
C ARG A 67 -4.24 14.02 0.69
N ASP A 68 -4.98 12.93 0.84
CA ASP A 68 -4.52 11.75 1.55
C ASP A 68 -3.37 11.08 0.77
N GLU A 69 -3.50 10.91 -0.56
CA GLU A 69 -2.41 10.39 -1.41
C GLU A 69 -1.14 11.25 -1.36
N VAL A 70 -1.29 12.57 -1.31
CA VAL A 70 -0.14 13.48 -1.13
C VAL A 70 0.52 13.25 0.23
N ARG A 71 -0.25 13.03 1.31
CA ARG A 71 0.29 12.71 2.64
C ARG A 71 0.97 11.35 2.67
N HIS A 72 0.35 10.31 2.07
CA HIS A 72 0.95 8.98 1.91
C HIS A 72 2.31 9.08 1.23
N ARG A 73 2.36 9.80 0.11
CA ARG A 73 3.60 10.00 -0.64
C ARG A 73 4.70 10.69 0.18
N HIS A 74 4.35 11.69 1.01
CA HIS A 74 5.31 12.34 1.91
C HIS A 74 5.80 11.40 3.01
N CYS A 75 4.90 10.62 3.62
CA CYS A 75 5.24 9.65 4.64
C CYS A 75 6.20 8.59 4.08
N VAL A 76 5.87 8.00 2.93
CA VAL A 76 6.71 7.00 2.24
C VAL A 76 8.07 7.58 1.86
N LEU A 77 8.15 8.84 1.42
CA LEU A 77 9.43 9.48 1.11
C LEU A 77 10.32 9.60 2.36
N GLY A 78 9.74 9.99 3.49
CA GLY A 78 10.46 10.05 4.77
C GLY A 78 11.01 8.69 5.20
N GLN A 79 10.19 7.64 5.09
CA GLN A 79 10.59 6.27 5.41
C GLN A 79 11.70 5.77 4.47
N LEU A 80 11.63 6.06 3.17
CA LEU A 80 12.69 5.73 2.21
C LEU A 80 14.00 6.43 2.57
N ALA A 81 13.97 7.73 2.92
CA ALA A 81 15.15 8.46 3.32
C ALA A 81 15.81 7.85 4.57
N GLU A 82 15.03 7.41 5.55
CA GLU A 82 15.52 6.75 6.75
C GLU A 82 16.12 5.35 6.49
N LEU A 83 15.71 4.69 5.40
CA LEU A 83 16.30 3.45 4.91
C LEU A 83 17.55 3.68 4.05
N GLY A 84 17.99 4.93 3.88
CA GLY A 84 19.10 5.29 3.00
C GLY A 84 18.79 5.11 1.52
N ALA A 85 17.50 5.10 1.15
CA ALA A 85 16.98 4.90 -0.19
C ALA A 85 16.22 6.12 -0.69
N GLY A 86 15.81 6.08 -1.95
CA GLY A 86 14.99 7.12 -2.55
C GLY A 86 14.09 6.58 -3.66
N PRO A 87 13.25 7.43 -4.23
CA PRO A 87 12.39 7.08 -5.35
C PRO A 87 13.19 6.64 -6.59
N ILE A 88 12.61 5.72 -7.36
CA ILE A 88 13.19 5.28 -8.63
C ILE A 88 12.69 6.20 -9.76
N ALA A 89 13.54 7.12 -10.22
CA ALA A 89 13.18 8.16 -11.20
C ALA A 89 12.56 7.62 -12.50
N ALA A 90 13.02 6.48 -13.01
CA ALA A 90 12.45 5.84 -14.20
C ALA A 90 11.01 5.38 -13.95
N ARG A 91 10.74 4.85 -12.76
CA ARG A 91 9.41 4.41 -12.33
C ARG A 91 8.48 5.59 -12.10
N GLU A 92 8.95 6.64 -11.47
CA GLU A 92 8.21 7.89 -11.31
C GLU A 92 7.72 8.43 -12.67
N ARG A 93 8.62 8.54 -13.65
CA ARG A 93 8.25 8.98 -15.00
C ARG A 93 7.25 8.04 -15.69
N LYS A 94 7.36 6.72 -15.46
CA LYS A 94 6.41 5.74 -16.00
C LYS A 94 5.03 5.94 -15.36
N MET A 95 4.97 5.99 -14.03
CA MET A 95 3.72 6.08 -13.29
C MET A 95 3.03 7.43 -13.46
N GLU A 96 3.79 8.51 -13.64
CA GLU A 96 3.21 9.80 -14.01
C GLU A 96 2.52 9.75 -15.38
N ARG A 97 3.12 9.08 -16.37
CA ARG A 97 2.49 8.89 -17.69
C ARG A 97 1.23 8.02 -17.60
N VAL A 98 1.27 6.95 -16.81
CA VAL A 98 0.11 6.09 -16.55
C VAL A 98 -1.03 6.91 -15.93
N GLY A 99 -0.75 7.65 -14.86
CA GLY A 99 -1.74 8.48 -14.19
C GLY A 99 -2.34 9.56 -15.10
N ARG A 100 -1.52 10.21 -15.95
CA ARG A 100 -2.00 11.18 -16.96
C ARG A 100 -2.89 10.50 -18.02
N GLY A 101 -2.53 9.29 -18.46
CA GLY A 101 -3.36 8.52 -19.41
C GLY A 101 -4.73 8.18 -18.81
N ILE A 102 -4.76 7.72 -17.56
CA ILE A 102 -6.01 7.47 -16.83
C ILE A 102 -6.81 8.77 -16.65
N SER A 103 -6.14 9.88 -16.28
CA SER A 103 -6.76 11.20 -16.17
C SER A 103 -7.49 11.61 -17.45
N THR A 104 -6.85 11.44 -18.60
CA THR A 104 -7.45 11.73 -19.91
C THR A 104 -8.64 10.79 -20.18
N PHE A 105 -8.50 9.50 -19.87
CA PHE A 105 -9.59 8.53 -20.03
C PHE A 105 -10.81 8.90 -19.16
N CYS A 106 -10.61 9.42 -17.96
CA CYS A 106 -11.70 9.86 -17.09
C CYS A 106 -12.60 10.94 -17.74
N LEU A 107 -12.04 11.77 -18.63
CA LEU A 107 -12.80 12.84 -19.30
C LEU A 107 -13.75 12.32 -20.38
N VAL A 108 -13.44 11.17 -20.99
CA VAL A 108 -14.20 10.60 -22.11
C VAL A 108 -14.98 9.34 -21.75
N GLY A 109 -14.52 8.58 -20.75
CA GLY A 109 -15.07 7.28 -20.36
C GLY A 109 -16.22 7.34 -19.34
N GLY A 110 -16.64 8.55 -18.93
CA GLY A 110 -17.63 8.75 -17.87
C GLY A 110 -17.06 8.39 -16.48
N TRP A 111 -17.87 8.58 -15.44
CA TRP A 111 -17.40 8.47 -14.07
C TRP A 111 -17.32 7.02 -13.54
N PHE A 112 -18.08 6.07 -14.10
CA PHE A 112 -18.17 4.70 -13.57
C PHE A 112 -16.82 3.95 -13.67
N ALA A 113 -16.22 3.91 -14.86
CA ALA A 113 -15.00 3.16 -15.09
C ALA A 113 -13.82 3.64 -14.23
N PRO A 114 -13.58 4.95 -14.06
CA PRO A 114 -12.61 5.46 -13.10
C PRO A 114 -12.89 5.06 -11.66
N MET A 115 -14.12 5.19 -11.17
CA MET A 115 -14.49 4.82 -9.80
C MET A 115 -14.34 3.32 -9.56
N TYR A 116 -14.76 2.50 -10.53
CA TYR A 116 -14.57 1.05 -10.48
C TYR A 116 -13.10 0.67 -10.43
N GLY A 117 -12.27 1.28 -11.29
CA GLY A 117 -10.83 1.03 -11.33
C GLY A 117 -10.13 1.46 -10.05
N ALA A 118 -10.45 2.64 -9.55
CA ALA A 118 -9.92 3.16 -8.29
C ALA A 118 -10.22 2.22 -7.12
N GLY A 119 -11.49 1.86 -6.88
CA GLY A 119 -11.84 0.97 -5.76
C GLY A 119 -11.12 -0.38 -5.79
N ARG A 120 -10.79 -0.91 -6.98
CA ARG A 120 -9.98 -2.12 -7.10
C ARG A 120 -8.52 -1.89 -6.70
N LEU A 121 -7.97 -0.74 -7.03
CA LEU A 121 -6.59 -0.38 -6.68
C LEU A 121 -6.47 -0.14 -5.18
N GLU A 122 -7.41 0.59 -4.57
CA GLU A 122 -7.41 0.83 -3.13
C GLU A 122 -7.53 -0.47 -2.32
N ALA A 123 -8.36 -1.43 -2.78
CA ALA A 123 -8.41 -2.77 -2.17
C ALA A 123 -7.07 -3.52 -2.20
N GLN A 124 -6.19 -3.19 -3.13
CA GLN A 124 -4.82 -3.71 -3.21
C GLN A 124 -3.88 -2.91 -2.30
N ASN A 125 -3.97 -1.59 -2.30
CA ASN A 125 -3.14 -0.69 -1.49
C ASN A 125 -3.27 -1.00 0.01
N ILE A 126 -4.48 -1.29 0.51
CA ILE A 126 -4.70 -1.76 1.89
C ILE A 126 -3.72 -2.88 2.24
N ARG A 127 -3.65 -3.92 1.39
CA ARG A 127 -2.81 -5.09 1.63
C ARG A 127 -1.31 -4.76 1.52
N GLU A 128 -0.96 -3.88 0.60
CA GLU A 128 0.42 -3.46 0.41
C GLU A 128 0.95 -2.75 1.65
N TYR A 129 0.16 -1.85 2.25
CA TYR A 129 0.52 -1.17 3.49
C TYR A 129 0.50 -2.10 4.71
N GLU A 130 -0.43 -3.07 4.80
CA GLU A 130 -0.38 -4.10 5.84
C GLU A 130 0.90 -4.96 5.74
N VAL A 131 1.31 -5.35 4.53
CA VAL A 131 2.56 -6.10 4.30
C VAL A 131 3.77 -5.23 4.63
N ALA A 132 3.76 -3.95 4.24
CA ALA A 132 4.83 -3.02 4.57
C ALA A 132 4.99 -2.85 6.10
N ALA A 133 3.89 -2.76 6.86
CA ALA A 133 3.92 -2.69 8.32
C ALA A 133 4.56 -3.94 8.95
N ARG A 134 4.22 -5.14 8.45
CA ARG A 134 4.83 -6.39 8.91
C ARG A 134 6.32 -6.47 8.56
N LEU A 135 6.70 -6.05 7.35
CA LEU A 135 8.10 -5.96 6.96
C LEU A 135 8.86 -4.94 7.81
N ALA A 136 8.25 -3.82 8.15
CA ALA A 136 8.86 -2.80 9.02
C ALA A 136 9.18 -3.35 10.41
N LEU A 137 8.27 -4.15 11.00
CA LEU A 137 8.54 -4.81 12.28
C LEU A 137 9.74 -5.77 12.17
N VAL A 138 9.76 -6.63 11.15
CA VAL A 138 10.85 -7.60 10.92
C VAL A 138 12.17 -6.92 10.55
N ALA A 139 12.12 -5.77 9.90
CA ALA A 139 13.27 -4.93 9.54
C ALA A 139 13.79 -4.09 10.71
N GLU A 140 13.24 -4.29 11.93
CA GLU A 140 13.60 -3.52 13.13
C GLU A 140 13.36 -2.00 12.95
N ARG A 141 12.25 -1.65 12.30
CA ARG A 141 11.77 -0.28 12.09
C ARG A 141 10.38 -0.08 12.70
N PRO A 142 10.21 -0.32 14.02
CA PRO A 142 8.88 -0.28 14.65
C PRO A 142 8.17 1.07 14.51
N ARG A 143 8.91 2.17 14.38
CA ARG A 143 8.34 3.51 14.16
C ARG A 143 7.63 3.69 12.81
N PHE A 144 7.86 2.80 11.83
CA PHE A 144 7.15 2.83 10.55
C PHE A 144 5.81 2.11 10.61
N VAL A 145 5.62 1.24 11.60
CA VAL A 145 4.44 0.36 11.70
C VAL A 145 3.15 1.16 11.77
N ASP A 146 3.04 2.05 12.75
CA ASP A 146 1.78 2.79 12.96
C ASP A 146 1.41 3.70 11.78
N PRO A 147 2.33 4.50 11.19
CA PRO A 147 2.03 5.24 9.97
C PRO A 147 1.60 4.36 8.78
N LEU A 148 2.19 3.16 8.60
CA LEU A 148 1.81 2.25 7.53
C LEU A 148 0.42 1.63 7.76
N LEU A 149 0.08 1.30 9.00
CA LEU A 149 -1.26 0.84 9.34
C LEU A 149 -2.30 1.94 9.19
N GLU A 150 -1.98 3.18 9.56
CA GLU A 150 -2.83 4.35 9.33
C GLU A 150 -3.11 4.55 7.83
N MET A 151 -2.08 4.44 6.98
CA MET A 151 -2.27 4.50 5.53
C MET A 151 -3.18 3.36 5.04
N ALA A 152 -3.01 2.13 5.52
CA ALA A 152 -3.92 1.02 5.18
C ALA A 152 -5.38 1.30 5.57
N GLU A 153 -5.59 1.94 6.72
CA GLU A 153 -6.93 2.34 7.19
C GLU A 153 -7.55 3.43 6.32
N VAL A 154 -6.74 4.38 5.86
CA VAL A 154 -7.19 5.45 4.94
C VAL A 154 -7.53 4.88 3.57
N GLU A 155 -6.71 3.94 3.04
CA GLU A 155 -7.02 3.22 1.80
C GLU A 155 -8.32 2.41 1.90
N TRP A 156 -8.62 1.88 3.10
CA TRP A 156 -9.89 1.22 3.35
C TRP A 156 -11.07 2.20 3.23
N ASP A 157 -10.93 3.40 3.78
CA ASP A 157 -11.95 4.45 3.67
C ASP A 157 -12.14 4.90 2.20
N HIS A 158 -11.05 5.00 1.41
CA HIS A 158 -11.09 5.28 -0.02
C HIS A 158 -11.80 4.16 -0.79
N GLU A 159 -11.41 2.90 -0.58
CA GLU A 159 -12.02 1.73 -1.21
C GLU A 159 -13.52 1.67 -0.93
N HIS A 160 -13.90 1.87 0.32
CA HIS A 160 -15.29 1.84 0.73
C HIS A 160 -16.12 2.91 0.02
N TRP A 161 -15.59 4.12 -0.11
CA TRP A 161 -16.24 5.19 -0.84
C TRP A 161 -16.36 4.88 -2.34
N PHE A 162 -15.29 4.44 -2.99
CA PHE A 162 -15.31 4.06 -4.41
C PHE A 162 -16.26 2.90 -4.68
N ARG A 163 -16.28 1.91 -3.81
CA ARG A 163 -17.22 0.79 -3.88
C ARG A 163 -18.66 1.25 -3.81
N ALA A 164 -18.99 2.11 -2.85
CA ALA A 164 -20.33 2.65 -2.69
C ALA A 164 -20.77 3.40 -3.96
N MET A 165 -19.89 4.20 -4.55
CA MET A 165 -20.16 4.89 -5.80
C MET A 165 -20.35 3.92 -6.96
N ALA A 166 -19.45 2.96 -7.14
CA ALA A 166 -19.53 1.98 -8.23
C ALA A 166 -20.77 1.09 -8.13
N THR A 167 -21.13 0.62 -6.94
CA THR A 167 -22.29 -0.25 -6.72
C THR A 167 -23.61 0.43 -7.01
N ALA A 168 -23.70 1.75 -6.85
CA ALA A 168 -24.88 2.54 -7.17
C ALA A 168 -25.12 2.66 -8.69
N HIS A 169 -24.15 2.37 -9.54
CA HIS A 169 -24.26 2.51 -10.98
C HIS A 169 -24.80 1.24 -11.66
N PRO A 170 -25.73 1.32 -12.63
CA PRO A 170 -26.26 0.13 -13.32
C PRO A 170 -25.21 -0.77 -13.95
N ALA A 171 -24.12 -0.22 -14.49
CA ALA A 171 -23.01 -0.97 -15.09
C ALA A 171 -22.35 -1.93 -14.09
N TRP A 172 -22.43 -1.70 -12.78
CA TRP A 172 -21.93 -2.63 -11.76
C TRP A 172 -22.39 -4.07 -11.94
N ARG A 173 -23.61 -4.25 -12.49
CA ARG A 173 -24.20 -5.59 -12.67
C ARG A 173 -23.43 -6.45 -13.64
N VAL A 174 -22.77 -5.87 -14.64
CA VAL A 174 -22.06 -6.57 -15.74
C VAL A 174 -20.54 -6.57 -15.57
N PHE A 175 -20.01 -5.80 -14.61
CA PHE A 175 -18.57 -5.78 -14.35
C PHE A 175 -18.16 -6.85 -13.34
N PRO A 176 -16.93 -7.42 -13.46
CA PRO A 176 -16.40 -8.37 -12.48
C PRO A 176 -16.32 -7.76 -11.07
N LYS A 177 -16.83 -8.46 -10.06
CA LYS A 177 -16.76 -7.98 -8.68
C LYS A 177 -15.35 -8.20 -8.13
N TRP A 178 -14.77 -7.20 -7.47
CA TRP A 178 -13.58 -7.44 -6.66
C TRP A 178 -13.97 -7.80 -5.24
N ARG A 179 -13.10 -8.56 -4.59
CA ARG A 179 -13.33 -8.99 -3.21
C ARG A 179 -13.39 -7.77 -2.28
N GLN A 180 -14.39 -7.72 -1.42
CA GLN A 180 -14.47 -6.71 -0.39
C GLN A 180 -13.33 -6.90 0.62
N PRO A 181 -12.63 -5.83 1.02
CA PRO A 181 -11.69 -5.89 2.13
C PRO A 181 -12.39 -6.36 3.41
N PRO A 182 -11.64 -6.98 4.35
CA PRO A 182 -12.13 -7.21 5.71
C PRO A 182 -12.56 -5.89 6.38
N PRO A 183 -13.33 -5.94 7.48
CA PRO A 183 -13.64 -4.76 8.26
C PRO A 183 -12.40 -3.94 8.63
N ARG A 184 -12.54 -2.62 8.69
CA ARG A 184 -11.42 -1.69 8.93
C ARG A 184 -10.62 -2.00 10.20
N GLU A 185 -11.30 -2.38 11.26
CA GLU A 185 -10.73 -2.78 12.55
C GLU A 185 -9.86 -4.05 12.48
N GLU A 186 -10.08 -4.90 11.47
CA GLU A 186 -9.26 -6.09 11.26
C GLU A 186 -7.85 -5.78 10.79
N ILE A 187 -7.59 -4.60 10.22
CA ILE A 187 -6.24 -4.15 9.80
C ILE A 187 -5.30 -4.20 11.01
N ARG A 188 -5.62 -3.49 12.08
CA ARG A 188 -4.81 -3.47 13.30
C ARG A 188 -4.87 -4.79 14.07
N ALA A 189 -6.04 -5.45 14.10
CA ALA A 189 -6.19 -6.74 14.78
C ALA A 189 -5.33 -7.83 14.13
N SER A 190 -5.28 -7.87 12.79
CA SER A 190 -4.44 -8.82 12.04
C SER A 190 -2.94 -8.55 12.25
N PHE A 191 -2.54 -7.27 12.33
CA PHE A 191 -1.17 -6.91 12.64
C PHE A 191 -0.79 -7.32 14.07
N ALA A 192 -1.62 -7.05 15.07
CA ALA A 192 -1.38 -7.45 16.45
C ALA A 192 -1.31 -8.99 16.62
N ALA A 193 -2.08 -9.74 15.83
CA ALA A 193 -1.98 -11.19 15.78
C ALA A 193 -0.64 -11.65 15.19
N PHE A 194 -0.18 -10.99 14.12
CA PHE A 194 1.14 -11.23 13.51
C PHE A 194 2.27 -10.93 14.49
N GLU A 195 2.25 -9.78 15.17
CA GLU A 195 3.25 -9.36 16.14
C GLU A 195 3.41 -10.39 17.26
N ARG A 196 2.30 -10.90 17.83
CA ARG A 196 2.33 -11.99 18.81
C ARG A 196 2.86 -13.32 18.28
N SER A 197 2.85 -13.52 16.96
CA SER A 197 3.32 -14.76 16.32
C SER A 197 4.80 -14.70 15.90
N THR A 198 5.46 -13.54 16.03
CA THR A 198 6.85 -13.36 15.58
C THR A 198 7.89 -14.13 16.38
N ASP A 199 7.52 -14.71 17.52
CA ASP A 199 8.32 -15.72 18.21
C ASP A 199 8.40 -17.07 17.47
N ARG A 200 7.65 -17.26 16.38
CA ARG A 200 7.70 -18.43 15.50
C ARG A 200 8.37 -18.09 14.17
N PRO A 201 9.16 -19.01 13.56
CA PRO A 201 9.79 -18.75 12.28
C PRO A 201 8.74 -18.41 11.21
N LEU A 202 8.90 -17.24 10.58
CA LEU A 202 8.01 -16.80 9.48
C LEU A 202 8.14 -17.77 8.30
N HIS A 203 7.06 -18.45 7.96
CA HIS A 203 6.92 -19.00 6.62
C HIS A 203 6.72 -17.83 5.67
N VAL A 204 7.71 -17.59 4.79
CA VAL A 204 7.68 -16.56 3.75
C VAL A 204 6.47 -16.83 2.87
N VAL A 205 5.41 -16.05 3.04
CA VAL A 205 4.32 -16.02 2.06
C VAL A 205 4.87 -15.31 0.84
N ARG A 206 5.28 -16.08 -0.17
CA ARG A 206 5.55 -15.55 -1.50
C ARG A 206 4.26 -14.88 -1.99
N ALA A 207 4.26 -13.58 -2.05
CA ALA A 207 3.18 -12.83 -2.67
C ALA A 207 3.26 -13.07 -4.20
N PRO A 208 2.31 -13.80 -4.82
CA PRO A 208 2.43 -14.23 -6.23
C PRO A 208 2.41 -13.08 -7.24
N TRP A 209 2.10 -11.87 -6.78
CA TRP A 209 1.98 -10.66 -7.59
C TRP A 209 3.22 -9.74 -7.56
N LEU A 210 4.24 -10.08 -6.75
CA LEU A 210 5.53 -9.35 -6.72
C LEU A 210 6.47 -9.76 -7.86
N VAL A 211 6.11 -10.80 -8.64
CA VAL A 211 6.94 -11.34 -9.73
C VAL A 211 6.14 -11.28 -11.03
N ARG A 212 5.97 -10.07 -11.58
CA ARG A 212 5.78 -9.84 -13.03
C ARG A 212 6.21 -8.43 -13.41
#